data_1b3431af5fa887e61858c8c8e7ad9fbd
#
_entry.id   1b3431af5fa887e61858c8c8e7ad9fbd
#
_cell.length_a   1.000
_cell.length_b   1.000
_cell.length_c   1.000
_cell.angle_alpha   90.00
_cell.angle_beta   90.00
_cell.angle_gamma   90.00
#
_symmetry.space_group_name_H-M   'P 1'
#
loop_
_entity.id
_entity.type
_entity.pdbx_description
1 polymer ?
#
loop_
_entity_poly.entity_id
_entity_poly.type
_entity_poly.pdbx_seq_one_letter_code
_entity_poly.pdbx_strand_id
1 'polypeptide(L)'
;MKTVKTRKIDFSRKRLARMADDYYNAGKFVPALRLAYKEWRNYGGDPDVYARLSDIYEGMGLQGSAINCYFRFLDVADEADLPDVYEGLAANFLGIGNESASAYYYNKLIDADDSISDEAKLDIAEVFSSKKKDKFRFVYPPRLADYTQEINLGSRALKAGDCRRAIAEFSKVGKGAKEYASAKEMQAVAHLLAGEAQNAEKVCLELLSVFPDSIRAKATLAAVYLEQGRTDESRALAKELAALELTDADDLYKVATVCCENDLHDEAYQKFVLLDKKMPYDGRMLYFKAVSAYKSGHIDAAERDLDTLCTVYPDAEVAKYYLKAVRAYKDALSNGEDPVPPELIYFYHLPQEEREHRCASMLKIGSCTKDEAQIFGLLALHDGYFHWCFDEMDGGDHDLQYLGIVTAAHVRADEFLQEVLLDFEVADVLKVETLRMLIERNEDIEVGLVLCNIYRRVPVYKIKIGRKRRKKFIEAYAKIASKFIVIKDAYAEKIALAAESLYRALEKENALDLIDNTDDCACAIFLMSGIRELGNDMGRIVSAFDGNIAKVQVLLSYVVANRYDGGNWGNNKEKEDEAH
;
A
#
# COMPACT_ATOMS: atom_id res chain seq x y z
N MET A 1 -16.81 54.68 -15.44
CA MET A 1 -16.80 53.39 -14.69
C MET A 1 -16.80 52.25 -15.70
N LYS A 2 -15.67 51.54 -15.85
CA LYS A 2 -15.61 50.32 -16.66
C LYS A 2 -16.22 49.17 -15.84
N THR A 3 -17.37 48.67 -16.26
CA THR A 3 -18.01 47.48 -15.71
C THR A 3 -17.06 46.29 -15.88
N VAL A 4 -16.48 45.83 -14.78
CA VAL A 4 -15.73 44.56 -14.76
C VAL A 4 -16.76 43.46 -15.00
N LYS A 5 -16.77 42.88 -16.19
CA LYS A 5 -17.53 41.67 -16.47
C LYS A 5 -16.89 40.51 -15.68
N THR A 6 -17.45 40.20 -14.55
CA THR A 6 -17.16 38.95 -13.85
C THR A 6 -17.56 37.79 -14.76
N ARG A 7 -16.58 37.15 -15.42
CA ARG A 7 -16.83 35.90 -16.11
C ARG A 7 -17.16 34.85 -15.03
N LYS A 8 -18.39 34.37 -15.01
CA LYS A 8 -18.72 33.15 -14.28
C LYS A 8 -17.85 32.04 -14.85
N ILE A 9 -16.97 31.50 -14.02
CA ILE A 9 -16.16 30.33 -14.40
C ILE A 9 -17.14 29.16 -14.41
N ASP A 10 -17.31 28.54 -15.55
CA ASP A 10 -18.09 27.33 -15.73
C ASP A 10 -17.22 26.14 -15.26
N PHE A 11 -17.66 25.45 -14.21
CA PHE A 11 -17.03 24.21 -13.70
C PHE A 11 -17.87 22.99 -14.04
N SER A 12 -18.63 23.02 -15.15
CA SER A 12 -19.35 21.82 -15.60
C SER A 12 -18.39 20.66 -15.81
N ARG A 13 -18.87 19.43 -15.57
CA ARG A 13 -18.11 18.20 -15.72
C ARG A 13 -17.35 18.15 -17.05
N LYS A 14 -18.08 18.35 -18.17
CA LYS A 14 -17.48 18.34 -19.52
C LYS A 14 -16.33 19.35 -19.68
N ARG A 15 -16.40 20.48 -18.99
CA ARG A 15 -15.35 21.48 -19.07
C ARG A 15 -14.14 21.08 -18.23
N LEU A 16 -14.35 20.54 -17.03
CA LEU A 16 -13.24 20.03 -16.20
C LEU A 16 -12.49 18.92 -16.92
N ALA A 17 -13.22 17.93 -17.46
CA ALA A 17 -12.67 16.85 -18.27
C ALA A 17 -11.82 17.37 -19.42
N ARG A 18 -12.43 18.18 -20.32
CA ARG A 18 -11.69 18.73 -21.48
C ARG A 18 -10.46 19.53 -21.06
N MET A 19 -10.53 20.33 -19.99
CA MET A 19 -9.35 21.09 -19.54
C MET A 19 -8.27 20.18 -18.96
N ALA A 20 -8.64 19.08 -18.30
CA ALA A 20 -7.68 18.07 -17.82
C ALA A 20 -6.99 17.42 -19.02
N ASP A 21 -7.74 17.00 -20.05
CA ASP A 21 -7.22 16.41 -21.27
C ASP A 21 -6.30 17.39 -22.04
N ASP A 22 -6.69 18.68 -22.15
CA ASP A 22 -5.86 19.73 -22.77
C ASP A 22 -4.51 19.88 -22.03
N TYR A 23 -4.52 19.85 -20.70
CA TYR A 23 -3.28 19.90 -19.91
C TYR A 23 -2.44 18.61 -20.03
N TYR A 24 -3.09 17.46 -20.03
CA TYR A 24 -2.43 16.17 -20.25
C TYR A 24 -1.70 16.14 -21.59
N ASN A 25 -2.40 16.48 -22.67
CA ASN A 25 -1.84 16.54 -24.02
C ASN A 25 -0.70 17.58 -24.17
N ALA A 26 -0.67 18.59 -23.31
CA ALA A 26 0.41 19.56 -23.22
C ALA A 26 1.58 19.12 -22.31
N GLY A 27 1.56 17.90 -21.77
CA GLY A 27 2.56 17.38 -20.83
C GLY A 27 2.53 18.06 -19.45
N LYS A 28 1.44 18.74 -19.12
CA LYS A 28 1.26 19.45 -17.85
C LYS A 28 0.43 18.60 -16.86
N PHE A 29 1.05 17.56 -16.33
CA PHE A 29 0.36 16.53 -15.57
C PHE A 29 -0.22 17.04 -14.23
N VAL A 30 0.52 17.85 -13.46
CA VAL A 30 0.03 18.36 -12.16
C VAL A 30 -1.24 19.20 -12.30
N PRO A 31 -1.34 20.20 -13.23
CA PRO A 31 -2.60 20.85 -13.53
C PRO A 31 -3.71 19.92 -14.03
N ALA A 32 -3.38 18.89 -14.81
CA ALA A 32 -4.33 17.89 -15.28
C ALA A 32 -4.92 17.11 -14.09
N LEU A 33 -4.08 16.60 -13.18
CA LEU A 33 -4.50 15.92 -11.96
C LEU A 33 -5.43 16.78 -11.10
N ARG A 34 -5.09 18.06 -10.89
CA ARG A 34 -5.95 18.97 -10.11
C ARG A 34 -7.37 19.05 -10.66
N LEU A 35 -7.51 19.06 -11.98
CA LEU A 35 -8.81 19.13 -12.64
C LEU A 35 -9.54 17.80 -12.61
N ALA A 36 -8.84 16.69 -12.83
CA ALA A 36 -9.41 15.35 -12.75
C ALA A 36 -9.89 15.03 -11.32
N TYR A 37 -9.09 15.33 -10.28
CA TYR A 37 -9.54 15.19 -8.88
C TYR A 37 -10.64 16.18 -8.51
N LYS A 38 -10.70 17.36 -9.11
CA LYS A 38 -11.83 18.28 -8.93
C LYS A 38 -13.10 17.74 -9.60
N GLU A 39 -12.98 17.09 -10.76
CA GLU A 39 -14.08 16.38 -11.39
C GLU A 39 -14.58 15.24 -10.48
N TRP A 40 -13.68 14.40 -10.01
CA TRP A 40 -13.98 13.30 -9.10
C TRP A 40 -14.71 13.76 -7.82
N ARG A 41 -14.19 14.79 -7.14
CA ARG A 41 -14.81 15.33 -5.90
C ARG A 41 -16.19 15.93 -6.12
N ASN A 42 -16.43 16.54 -7.29
CA ASN A 42 -17.67 17.21 -7.56
C ASN A 42 -18.77 16.30 -8.13
N TYR A 43 -18.38 15.24 -8.83
CA TYR A 43 -19.29 14.39 -9.62
C TYR A 43 -19.19 12.88 -9.29
N GLY A 44 -18.27 12.49 -8.44
CA GLY A 44 -17.99 11.10 -8.09
C GLY A 44 -17.02 10.41 -9.05
N GLY A 45 -16.63 9.19 -8.70
CA GLY A 45 -15.80 8.32 -9.53
C GLY A 45 -16.65 7.48 -10.46
N ASP A 46 -16.35 7.53 -11.75
CA ASP A 46 -16.92 6.67 -12.77
C ASP A 46 -15.82 6.25 -13.76
N PRO A 47 -16.11 5.37 -14.74
CA PRO A 47 -15.13 4.90 -15.72
C PRO A 47 -14.30 6.02 -16.37
N ASP A 48 -14.94 7.07 -16.87
CA ASP A 48 -14.26 8.18 -17.56
C ASP A 48 -13.25 8.93 -16.67
N VAL A 49 -13.61 9.13 -15.39
CA VAL A 49 -12.74 9.84 -14.41
C VAL A 49 -11.54 8.97 -14.05
N TYR A 50 -11.77 7.68 -13.79
CA TYR A 50 -10.68 6.77 -13.43
C TYR A 50 -9.74 6.50 -14.61
N ALA A 51 -10.26 6.34 -15.82
CA ALA A 51 -9.45 6.24 -17.03
C ALA A 51 -8.53 7.46 -17.18
N ARG A 52 -9.09 8.67 -17.06
CA ARG A 52 -8.30 9.91 -17.14
C ARG A 52 -7.23 10.00 -16.05
N LEU A 53 -7.54 9.62 -14.82
CA LEU A 53 -6.56 9.59 -13.73
C LEU A 53 -5.44 8.58 -14.01
N SER A 54 -5.78 7.38 -14.50
CA SER A 54 -4.81 6.36 -14.89
C SER A 54 -3.87 6.87 -15.97
N ASP A 55 -4.41 7.43 -17.05
CA ASP A 55 -3.63 8.01 -18.17
C ASP A 55 -2.65 9.09 -17.68
N ILE A 56 -3.11 9.98 -16.79
CA ILE A 56 -2.25 11.04 -16.26
C ILE A 56 -1.11 10.44 -15.43
N TYR A 57 -1.38 9.48 -14.55
CA TYR A 57 -0.34 8.83 -13.75
C TYR A 57 0.63 8.02 -14.60
N GLU A 58 0.16 7.35 -15.65
CA GLU A 58 1.03 6.69 -16.64
C GLU A 58 1.95 7.68 -17.34
N GLY A 59 1.40 8.83 -17.80
CA GLY A 59 2.18 9.90 -18.39
C GLY A 59 3.22 10.50 -17.44
N MET A 60 2.99 10.43 -16.14
CA MET A 60 3.96 10.82 -15.09
C MET A 60 4.98 9.72 -14.78
N GLY A 61 4.79 8.49 -15.24
CA GLY A 61 5.60 7.32 -14.90
C GLY A 61 5.34 6.77 -13.50
N LEU A 62 4.19 7.10 -12.90
CA LEU A 62 3.78 6.66 -11.56
C LEU A 62 2.88 5.41 -11.65
N GLN A 63 3.49 4.27 -12.03
CA GLN A 63 2.78 3.01 -12.28
C GLN A 63 1.96 2.54 -11.08
N GLY A 64 2.44 2.70 -9.83
CA GLY A 64 1.69 2.31 -8.63
C GLY A 64 0.37 3.09 -8.51
N SER A 65 0.42 4.40 -8.67
CA SER A 65 -0.79 5.24 -8.64
C SER A 65 -1.74 4.93 -9.80
N ALA A 66 -1.20 4.62 -10.99
CA ALA A 66 -1.99 4.19 -12.14
C ALA A 66 -2.72 2.87 -11.85
N ILE A 67 -2.02 1.86 -11.29
CA ILE A 67 -2.61 0.56 -10.88
C ILE A 67 -3.79 0.77 -9.92
N ASN A 68 -3.63 1.61 -8.89
CA ASN A 68 -4.71 1.91 -7.95
C ASN A 68 -5.91 2.58 -8.64
N CYS A 69 -5.68 3.48 -9.61
CA CYS A 69 -6.76 4.05 -10.41
C CYS A 69 -7.44 2.99 -11.28
N TYR A 70 -6.70 2.08 -11.91
CA TYR A 70 -7.26 0.99 -12.69
C TYR A 70 -8.08 0.00 -11.84
N PHE A 71 -7.70 -0.27 -10.60
CA PHE A 71 -8.52 -1.10 -9.71
C PHE A 71 -9.84 -0.41 -9.31
N ARG A 72 -9.80 0.91 -9.09
CA ARG A 72 -11.02 1.71 -8.88
C ARG A 72 -11.87 1.77 -10.15
N PHE A 73 -11.22 1.83 -11.33
CA PHE A 73 -11.92 1.73 -12.61
C PHE A 73 -12.60 0.37 -12.75
N LEU A 74 -11.89 -0.71 -12.50
CA LEU A 74 -12.42 -2.09 -12.61
C LEU A 74 -13.61 -2.33 -11.67
N ASP A 75 -13.66 -1.65 -10.52
CA ASP A 75 -14.77 -1.74 -9.57
C ASP A 75 -16.07 -1.12 -10.10
N VAL A 76 -15.98 -0.16 -11.03
CA VAL A 76 -17.14 0.53 -11.63
C VAL A 76 -17.33 0.25 -13.13
N ALA A 77 -16.40 -0.49 -13.75
CA ALA A 77 -16.39 -0.79 -15.18
C ALA A 77 -17.56 -1.69 -15.59
N ASP A 78 -18.03 -1.49 -16.81
CA ASP A 78 -18.89 -2.44 -17.51
C ASP A 78 -18.08 -3.38 -18.41
N GLU A 79 -18.76 -4.31 -19.11
CA GLU A 79 -18.08 -5.29 -19.97
C GLU A 79 -17.30 -4.64 -21.13
N ALA A 80 -17.74 -3.48 -21.59
CA ALA A 80 -17.09 -2.78 -22.70
C ALA A 80 -15.76 -2.11 -22.28
N ASP A 81 -15.63 -1.74 -21.02
CA ASP A 81 -14.43 -1.11 -20.47
C ASP A 81 -13.32 -2.11 -20.11
N LEU A 82 -13.66 -3.40 -19.92
CA LEU A 82 -12.74 -4.41 -19.39
C LEU A 82 -11.44 -4.57 -20.18
N PRO A 83 -11.45 -4.58 -21.54
CA PRO A 83 -10.20 -4.69 -22.31
C PRO A 83 -9.19 -3.60 -21.97
N ASP A 84 -9.62 -2.33 -21.98
CA ASP A 84 -8.74 -1.18 -21.69
C ASP A 84 -8.17 -1.25 -20.28
N VAL A 85 -8.99 -1.62 -19.30
CA VAL A 85 -8.55 -1.77 -17.89
C VAL A 85 -7.55 -2.91 -17.74
N TYR A 86 -7.78 -4.05 -18.39
CA TYR A 86 -6.86 -5.19 -18.30
C TYR A 86 -5.53 -4.89 -18.99
N GLU A 87 -5.54 -4.19 -20.12
CA GLU A 87 -4.31 -3.76 -20.78
C GLU A 87 -3.51 -2.82 -19.90
N GLY A 88 -4.16 -1.79 -19.31
CA GLY A 88 -3.51 -0.85 -18.40
C GLY A 88 -2.93 -1.54 -17.16
N LEU A 89 -3.68 -2.43 -16.51
CA LEU A 89 -3.16 -3.21 -15.38
C LEU A 89 -1.96 -4.07 -15.79
N ALA A 90 -2.05 -4.78 -16.91
CA ALA A 90 -0.98 -5.65 -17.39
C ALA A 90 0.31 -4.87 -17.66
N ALA A 91 0.21 -3.74 -18.36
CA ALA A 91 1.35 -2.89 -18.70
C ALA A 91 2.00 -2.29 -17.45
N ASN A 92 1.21 -1.76 -16.52
CA ASN A 92 1.72 -1.13 -15.30
C ASN A 92 2.35 -2.15 -14.34
N PHE A 93 1.76 -3.34 -14.18
CA PHE A 93 2.38 -4.41 -13.40
C PHE A 93 3.71 -4.88 -14.00
N LEU A 94 3.82 -4.91 -15.34
CA LEU A 94 5.09 -5.18 -16.01
C LEU A 94 6.11 -4.07 -15.70
N GLY A 95 5.69 -2.81 -15.72
CA GLY A 95 6.51 -1.65 -15.42
C GLY A 95 7.13 -1.66 -14.03
N ILE A 96 6.39 -2.13 -13.02
CA ILE A 96 6.91 -2.32 -11.64
C ILE A 96 7.62 -3.67 -11.43
N GLY A 97 7.78 -4.49 -12.49
CA GLY A 97 8.46 -5.79 -12.43
C GLY A 97 7.64 -6.93 -11.84
N ASN A 98 6.33 -6.77 -11.68
CA ASN A 98 5.43 -7.85 -11.25
C ASN A 98 4.91 -8.64 -12.46
N GLU A 99 5.78 -9.48 -13.03
CA GLU A 99 5.46 -10.28 -14.21
C GLU A 99 4.26 -11.22 -14.02
N SER A 100 4.05 -11.73 -12.80
CA SER A 100 2.95 -12.68 -12.55
C SER A 100 1.58 -12.01 -12.63
N ALA A 101 1.43 -10.82 -12.03
CA ALA A 101 0.21 -10.04 -12.12
C ALA A 101 -0.01 -9.53 -13.56
N SER A 102 1.06 -9.06 -14.21
CA SER A 102 1.03 -8.65 -15.62
C SER A 102 0.52 -9.77 -16.52
N ALA A 103 1.08 -10.99 -16.42
CA ALA A 103 0.65 -12.14 -17.20
C ALA A 103 -0.83 -12.50 -16.95
N TYR A 104 -1.27 -12.40 -15.70
CA TYR A 104 -2.67 -12.64 -15.36
C TYR A 104 -3.62 -11.68 -16.09
N TYR A 105 -3.32 -10.37 -16.09
CA TYR A 105 -4.17 -9.38 -16.73
C TYR A 105 -4.08 -9.41 -18.27
N TYR A 106 -2.93 -9.75 -18.86
CA TYR A 106 -2.87 -10.02 -20.30
C TYR A 106 -3.72 -11.23 -20.71
N ASN A 107 -3.76 -12.29 -19.91
CA ASN A 107 -4.68 -13.39 -20.18
C ASN A 107 -6.15 -12.94 -20.08
N LYS A 108 -6.48 -12.11 -19.09
CA LYS A 108 -7.82 -11.52 -18.96
C LYS A 108 -8.20 -10.65 -20.16
N LEU A 109 -7.26 -9.87 -20.65
CA LEU A 109 -7.42 -9.06 -21.86
C LEU A 109 -7.72 -9.96 -23.08
N ILE A 110 -6.93 -11.02 -23.28
CA ILE A 110 -7.12 -11.96 -24.39
C ILE A 110 -8.48 -12.66 -24.31
N ASP A 111 -8.94 -12.98 -23.09
CA ASP A 111 -10.26 -13.59 -22.86
C ASP A 111 -11.42 -12.61 -23.06
N ALA A 112 -11.20 -11.30 -22.86
CA ALA A 112 -12.23 -10.27 -22.96
C ALA A 112 -12.36 -9.64 -24.36
N ASP A 113 -11.31 -9.70 -25.18
CA ASP A 113 -11.27 -9.08 -26.52
C ASP A 113 -10.92 -10.07 -27.62
N ASP A 114 -11.93 -10.57 -28.31
CA ASP A 114 -11.79 -11.48 -29.46
C ASP A 114 -11.10 -10.81 -30.68
N SER A 115 -10.96 -9.49 -30.69
CA SER A 115 -10.36 -8.74 -31.82
C SER A 115 -8.83 -8.75 -31.81
N ILE A 116 -8.21 -9.18 -30.71
CA ILE A 116 -6.75 -9.22 -30.58
C ILE A 116 -6.19 -10.22 -31.58
N SER A 117 -5.30 -9.73 -32.45
CA SER A 117 -4.68 -10.54 -33.48
C SER A 117 -3.75 -11.63 -32.90
N ASP A 118 -3.60 -12.73 -33.62
CA ASP A 118 -2.67 -13.79 -33.22
C ASP A 118 -1.22 -13.31 -33.14
N GLU A 119 -0.84 -12.30 -33.92
CA GLU A 119 0.45 -11.63 -33.85
C GLU A 119 0.64 -10.92 -32.51
N ALA A 120 -0.35 -10.13 -32.08
CA ALA A 120 -0.34 -9.44 -30.78
C ALA A 120 -0.29 -10.45 -29.59
N LYS A 121 -1.01 -11.58 -29.71
CA LYS A 121 -0.94 -12.66 -28.70
C LYS A 121 0.46 -13.28 -28.62
N LEU A 122 1.16 -13.43 -29.76
CA LEU A 122 2.53 -13.92 -29.80
C LEU A 122 3.51 -12.91 -29.19
N ASP A 123 3.34 -11.62 -29.44
CA ASP A 123 4.17 -10.56 -28.85
C ASP A 123 4.03 -10.54 -27.32
N ILE A 124 2.81 -10.63 -26.81
CA ILE A 124 2.54 -10.79 -25.37
C ILE A 124 3.24 -12.05 -24.82
N ALA A 125 3.10 -13.18 -25.49
CA ALA A 125 3.72 -14.44 -25.06
C ALA A 125 5.26 -14.34 -25.06
N GLU A 126 5.87 -13.61 -25.99
CA GLU A 126 7.31 -13.42 -26.06
C GLU A 126 7.86 -12.67 -24.84
N VAL A 127 7.15 -11.65 -24.33
CA VAL A 127 7.52 -10.92 -23.12
C VAL A 127 7.73 -11.86 -21.93
N PHE A 128 6.90 -12.89 -21.80
CA PHE A 128 6.96 -13.86 -20.68
C PHE A 128 7.80 -15.10 -20.99
N SER A 129 7.98 -15.44 -22.27
CA SER A 129 8.81 -16.59 -22.70
C SER A 129 10.30 -16.33 -22.58
N SER A 130 10.70 -15.08 -22.53
CA SER A 130 12.11 -14.66 -22.42
C SER A 130 12.73 -14.92 -21.05
N LYS A 131 12.04 -15.55 -20.09
CA LYS A 131 12.67 -16.12 -18.89
C LYS A 131 13.78 -17.05 -19.31
N LYS A 132 14.96 -16.47 -19.54
CA LYS A 132 16.21 -17.19 -19.69
C LYS A 132 16.34 -18.05 -18.44
N LYS A 133 16.07 -19.36 -18.57
CA LYS A 133 16.57 -20.33 -17.60
C LYS A 133 17.99 -19.90 -17.31
N ASP A 134 18.36 -19.74 -16.06
CA ASP A 134 19.71 -19.41 -15.66
C ASP A 134 20.64 -20.33 -16.41
N LYS A 135 21.19 -19.81 -17.50
CA LYS A 135 22.20 -20.55 -18.25
C LYS A 135 23.39 -20.59 -17.31
N PHE A 136 23.91 -21.77 -17.03
CA PHE A 136 25.21 -21.93 -16.42
C PHE A 136 26.14 -20.87 -17.02
N ARG A 137 26.44 -19.81 -16.28
CA ARG A 137 27.41 -18.83 -16.71
C ARG A 137 28.78 -19.42 -16.44
N PHE A 138 29.42 -19.90 -17.48
CA PHE A 138 30.87 -20.04 -17.47
C PHE A 138 31.45 -18.63 -17.42
N VAL A 139 31.92 -18.22 -16.24
CA VAL A 139 32.71 -17.00 -16.11
C VAL A 139 34.10 -17.27 -16.69
N TYR A 140 34.40 -16.64 -17.78
CA TYR A 140 35.74 -16.71 -18.36
C TYR A 140 36.42 -15.34 -18.24
N PRO A 141 37.64 -15.26 -17.75
CA PRO A 141 38.51 -16.36 -17.29
C PRO A 141 38.04 -16.99 -15.97
N PRO A 142 38.32 -18.31 -15.75
CA PRO A 142 37.80 -19.07 -14.58
C PRO A 142 38.23 -18.56 -13.19
N ARG A 143 38.97 -17.48 -13.13
CA ARG A 143 39.44 -16.83 -11.88
C ARG A 143 38.55 -15.72 -11.37
N LEU A 144 37.52 -15.28 -12.14
CA LEU A 144 36.56 -14.28 -11.71
C LEU A 144 35.37 -15.02 -11.08
N ALA A 145 35.34 -15.08 -9.77
CA ALA A 145 34.17 -15.55 -9.05
C ALA A 145 32.98 -14.60 -9.33
N ASP A 146 31.82 -15.18 -9.60
CA ASP A 146 30.56 -14.42 -9.67
C ASP A 146 29.96 -14.41 -8.26
N TYR A 147 29.86 -13.23 -7.66
CA TYR A 147 29.33 -13.04 -6.31
C TYR A 147 27.89 -12.49 -6.31
N THR A 148 27.17 -12.61 -7.44
CA THR A 148 25.77 -12.14 -7.55
C THR A 148 24.87 -12.76 -6.47
N GLN A 149 25.09 -14.03 -6.13
CA GLN A 149 24.31 -14.73 -5.11
C GLN A 149 24.55 -14.13 -3.72
N GLU A 150 25.81 -13.90 -3.34
CA GLU A 150 26.19 -13.29 -2.07
C GLU A 150 25.63 -11.88 -1.94
N ILE A 151 25.72 -11.06 -3.00
CA ILE A 151 25.10 -9.73 -3.05
C ILE A 151 23.59 -9.80 -2.83
N ASN A 152 22.90 -10.69 -3.54
CA ASN A 152 21.45 -10.84 -3.43
C ASN A 152 21.02 -11.32 -2.03
N LEU A 153 21.74 -12.28 -1.44
CA LEU A 153 21.48 -12.77 -0.09
C LEU A 153 21.75 -11.70 0.96
N GLY A 154 22.87 -10.98 0.83
CA GLY A 154 23.21 -9.87 1.71
C GLY A 154 22.20 -8.74 1.65
N SER A 155 21.76 -8.36 0.44
CA SER A 155 20.75 -7.31 0.25
C SER A 155 19.39 -7.70 0.82
N ARG A 156 18.96 -8.97 0.66
CA ARG A 156 17.72 -9.47 1.28
C ARG A 156 17.82 -9.47 2.81
N ALA A 157 18.96 -9.90 3.36
CA ALA A 157 19.18 -9.88 4.80
C ALA A 157 19.15 -8.45 5.34
N LEU A 158 19.77 -7.48 4.63
CA LEU A 158 19.77 -6.07 5.01
C LEU A 158 18.34 -5.49 5.02
N LYS A 159 17.55 -5.77 3.97
CA LYS A 159 16.14 -5.37 3.90
C LYS A 159 15.27 -5.98 5.02
N ALA A 160 15.62 -7.18 5.47
CA ALA A 160 14.95 -7.86 6.58
C ALA A 160 15.46 -7.43 7.97
N GLY A 161 16.38 -6.44 8.05
CA GLY A 161 17.00 -6.01 9.31
C GLY A 161 18.04 -6.97 9.90
N ASP A 162 18.36 -8.08 9.21
CA ASP A 162 19.40 -9.03 9.65
C ASP A 162 20.79 -8.54 9.22
N CYS A 163 21.26 -7.50 9.91
CA CYS A 163 22.55 -6.88 9.63
C CYS A 163 23.71 -7.87 9.77
N ARG A 164 23.65 -8.82 10.72
CA ARG A 164 24.73 -9.81 10.92
C ARG A 164 24.88 -10.72 9.71
N ARG A 165 23.78 -11.22 9.21
CA ARG A 165 23.77 -12.03 7.99
C ARG A 165 24.20 -11.24 6.77
N ALA A 166 23.74 -10.00 6.63
CA ALA A 166 24.16 -9.12 5.55
C ALA A 166 25.68 -8.92 5.52
N ILE A 167 26.28 -8.57 6.67
CA ILE A 167 27.73 -8.41 6.83
C ILE A 167 28.47 -9.70 6.44
N ALA A 168 28.00 -10.86 6.89
CA ALA A 168 28.61 -12.15 6.58
C ALA A 168 28.59 -12.48 5.09
N GLU A 169 27.49 -12.18 4.38
CA GLU A 169 27.38 -12.40 2.94
C GLU A 169 28.29 -11.44 2.14
N PHE A 170 28.23 -10.15 2.42
CA PHE A 170 29.06 -9.14 1.75
C PHE A 170 30.57 -9.34 1.98
N SER A 171 30.97 -9.86 3.15
CA SER A 171 32.39 -10.11 3.45
C SER A 171 33.01 -11.24 2.62
N LYS A 172 32.22 -12.10 1.98
CA LYS A 172 32.69 -13.15 1.08
C LYS A 172 33.21 -12.60 -0.23
N VAL A 173 32.84 -11.38 -0.63
CA VAL A 173 33.18 -10.77 -1.91
C VAL A 173 34.64 -10.32 -1.91
N GLY A 174 35.46 -10.93 -2.75
CA GLY A 174 36.91 -10.67 -2.82
C GLY A 174 37.26 -9.39 -3.58
N LYS A 175 38.45 -8.80 -3.27
CA LYS A 175 38.96 -7.54 -3.85
C LYS A 175 39.07 -7.52 -5.39
N GLY A 176 39.14 -8.67 -6.04
CA GLY A 176 39.22 -8.78 -7.50
C GLY A 176 37.88 -8.92 -8.20
N ALA A 177 36.78 -8.95 -7.47
CA ALA A 177 35.44 -9.04 -8.05
C ALA A 177 34.95 -7.68 -8.53
N LYS A 178 34.16 -7.63 -9.59
CA LYS A 178 33.52 -6.40 -10.07
C LYS A 178 32.50 -5.86 -9.05
N GLU A 179 31.93 -6.74 -8.24
CA GLU A 179 30.96 -6.44 -7.20
C GLU A 179 31.60 -5.94 -5.89
N TYR A 180 32.95 -5.91 -5.79
CA TYR A 180 33.65 -5.60 -4.56
C TYR A 180 33.30 -4.24 -3.97
N ALA A 181 33.26 -3.20 -4.81
CA ALA A 181 32.91 -1.85 -4.36
C ALA A 181 31.49 -1.80 -3.75
N SER A 182 30.50 -2.33 -4.48
CA SER A 182 29.12 -2.36 -4.02
C SER A 182 28.93 -3.22 -2.76
N ALA A 183 29.62 -4.38 -2.68
CA ALA A 183 29.59 -5.22 -1.48
C ALA A 183 30.14 -4.51 -0.25
N LYS A 184 31.28 -3.81 -0.40
CA LYS A 184 31.88 -3.05 0.69
C LYS A 184 31.03 -1.85 1.13
N GLU A 185 30.41 -1.15 0.21
CA GLU A 185 29.45 -0.07 0.50
C GLU A 185 28.29 -0.60 1.33
N MET A 186 27.63 -1.70 0.89
CA MET A 186 26.53 -2.33 1.61
C MET A 186 26.98 -2.92 2.96
N GLN A 187 28.22 -3.44 3.04
CA GLN A 187 28.80 -3.94 4.28
C GLN A 187 28.99 -2.80 5.30
N ALA A 188 29.48 -1.63 4.87
CA ALA A 188 29.63 -0.47 5.73
C ALA A 188 28.27 0.02 6.26
N VAL A 189 27.26 0.10 5.40
CA VAL A 189 25.88 0.44 5.80
C VAL A 189 25.33 -0.60 6.79
N ALA A 190 25.56 -1.90 6.56
CA ALA A 190 25.10 -2.95 7.47
C ALA A 190 25.76 -2.84 8.87
N HIS A 191 27.05 -2.50 8.94
CA HIS A 191 27.74 -2.21 10.21
C HIS A 191 27.17 -0.97 10.90
N LEU A 192 26.87 0.09 10.14
CA LEU A 192 26.28 1.32 10.70
C LEU A 192 24.89 1.03 11.30
N LEU A 193 24.02 0.33 10.58
CA LEU A 193 22.69 -0.08 11.05
C LEU A 193 22.76 -1.06 12.24
N ALA A 194 23.85 -1.81 12.39
CA ALA A 194 24.10 -2.65 13.55
C ALA A 194 24.66 -1.87 14.77
N GLY A 195 24.88 -0.55 14.68
CA GLY A 195 25.50 0.25 15.72
C GLY A 195 27.01 0.05 15.83
N GLU A 196 27.65 -0.55 14.83
CA GLU A 196 29.08 -0.90 14.81
C GLU A 196 29.90 0.16 14.05
N ALA A 197 29.80 1.44 14.45
CA ALA A 197 30.38 2.58 13.73
C ALA A 197 31.89 2.45 13.46
N GLN A 198 32.69 1.87 14.39
CA GLN A 198 34.12 1.66 14.16
C GLN A 198 34.40 0.62 13.06
N ASN A 199 33.57 -0.41 12.93
CA ASN A 199 33.70 -1.40 11.86
C ASN A 199 33.27 -0.80 10.53
N ALA A 200 32.20 -0.01 10.50
CA ALA A 200 31.77 0.74 9.33
C ALA A 200 32.88 1.67 8.81
N GLU A 201 33.52 2.43 9.70
CA GLU A 201 34.67 3.31 9.36
C GLU A 201 35.80 2.54 8.69
N LYS A 202 36.22 1.40 9.29
CA LYS A 202 37.28 0.55 8.71
C LYS A 202 36.94 0.08 7.29
N VAL A 203 35.70 -0.35 7.07
CA VAL A 203 35.26 -0.81 5.75
C VAL A 203 35.23 0.34 4.74
N CYS A 204 34.76 1.53 5.13
CA CYS A 204 34.79 2.71 4.27
C CYS A 204 36.24 3.12 3.91
N LEU A 205 37.16 3.16 4.89
CA LEU A 205 38.55 3.49 4.65
C LEU A 205 39.27 2.41 3.81
N GLU A 206 38.99 1.14 4.01
CA GLU A 206 39.46 0.07 3.14
C GLU A 206 39.01 0.27 1.69
N LEU A 207 37.74 0.61 1.49
CA LEU A 207 37.19 0.88 0.17
C LEU A 207 37.84 2.10 -0.48
N LEU A 208 37.97 3.21 0.26
CA LEU A 208 38.61 4.43 -0.22
C LEU A 208 40.10 4.26 -0.52
N SER A 209 40.78 3.30 0.11
CA SER A 209 42.16 2.97 -0.23
C SER A 209 42.31 2.35 -1.64
N VAL A 210 41.22 1.72 -2.16
CA VAL A 210 41.19 1.11 -3.49
C VAL A 210 40.49 2.03 -4.50
N PHE A 211 39.43 2.73 -4.07
CA PHE A 211 38.63 3.64 -4.87
C PHE A 211 38.50 5.01 -4.18
N PRO A 212 39.56 5.87 -4.28
CA PRO A 212 39.60 7.15 -3.54
C PRO A 212 38.45 8.10 -3.90
N ASP A 213 37.88 7.98 -5.09
CA ASP A 213 36.82 8.85 -5.60
C ASP A 213 35.43 8.27 -5.42
N SER A 214 35.25 7.16 -4.67
CA SER A 214 33.93 6.59 -4.40
C SER A 214 33.06 7.56 -3.60
N ILE A 215 32.07 8.17 -4.27
CA ILE A 215 31.10 9.08 -3.68
C ILE A 215 30.31 8.38 -2.57
N ARG A 216 29.86 7.16 -2.82
CA ARG A 216 29.06 6.38 -1.88
C ARG A 216 29.85 6.01 -0.62
N ALA A 217 31.12 5.64 -0.78
CA ALA A 217 31.98 5.36 0.37
C ALA A 217 32.23 6.61 1.22
N LYS A 218 32.51 7.77 0.59
CA LYS A 218 32.64 9.05 1.29
C LYS A 218 31.36 9.46 1.99
N ALA A 219 30.21 9.30 1.33
CA ALA A 219 28.90 9.60 1.90
C ALA A 219 28.60 8.73 3.13
N THR A 220 28.85 7.42 3.05
CA THR A 220 28.70 6.53 4.20
C THR A 220 29.68 6.86 5.33
N LEU A 221 30.92 7.25 5.00
CA LEU A 221 31.92 7.68 6.00
C LEU A 221 31.49 8.96 6.72
N ALA A 222 30.83 9.90 6.02
CA ALA A 222 30.28 11.10 6.65
C ALA A 222 29.19 10.73 7.69
N ALA A 223 28.27 9.82 7.35
CA ALA A 223 27.28 9.32 8.29
C ALA A 223 27.91 8.58 9.48
N VAL A 224 28.97 7.80 9.25
CA VAL A 224 29.74 7.15 10.32
C VAL A 224 30.37 8.16 11.27
N TYR A 225 30.91 9.25 10.74
CA TYR A 225 31.49 10.33 11.58
C TYR A 225 30.42 11.02 12.44
N LEU A 226 29.23 11.25 11.91
CA LEU A 226 28.11 11.77 12.70
C LEU A 226 27.74 10.85 13.85
N GLU A 227 27.62 9.55 13.58
CA GLU A 227 27.30 8.54 14.60
C GLU A 227 28.39 8.47 15.70
N GLN A 228 29.62 8.75 15.36
CA GLN A 228 30.74 8.85 16.30
C GLN A 228 30.85 10.21 17.01
N GLY A 229 29.97 11.17 16.71
CA GLY A 229 30.03 12.53 17.24
C GLY A 229 31.13 13.43 16.63
N ARG A 230 31.75 13.00 15.52
CA ARG A 230 32.80 13.72 14.78
C ARG A 230 32.18 14.65 13.73
N THR A 231 31.39 15.60 14.20
CA THR A 231 30.56 16.47 13.35
C THR A 231 31.35 17.36 12.39
N ASP A 232 32.50 17.86 12.81
CA ASP A 232 33.34 18.72 11.95
C ASP A 232 33.90 17.93 10.76
N GLU A 233 34.35 16.69 10.98
CA GLU A 233 34.90 15.82 9.94
C GLU A 233 33.80 15.38 8.95
N SER A 234 32.62 15.04 9.47
CA SER A 234 31.44 14.74 8.64
C SER A 234 31.10 15.94 7.75
N ARG A 235 31.01 17.14 8.35
CA ARG A 235 30.64 18.37 7.63
C ARG A 235 31.70 18.77 6.58
N ALA A 236 32.96 18.55 6.86
CA ALA A 236 34.05 18.80 5.88
C ALA A 236 33.89 17.88 4.66
N LEU A 237 33.62 16.59 4.89
CA LEU A 237 33.40 15.59 3.84
C LEU A 237 32.11 15.86 3.06
N ALA A 238 31.04 16.27 3.74
CA ALA A 238 29.78 16.67 3.11
C ALA A 238 29.97 17.87 2.16
N LYS A 239 30.77 18.89 2.56
CA LYS A 239 31.10 20.05 1.69
C LYS A 239 31.92 19.63 0.47
N GLU A 240 32.89 18.72 0.65
CA GLU A 240 33.65 18.16 -0.47
C GLU A 240 32.73 17.48 -1.49
N LEU A 241 31.82 16.64 -1.01
CA LEU A 241 30.85 15.94 -1.86
C LEU A 241 29.86 16.89 -2.54
N ALA A 242 29.39 17.91 -1.82
CA ALA A 242 28.47 18.91 -2.35
C ALA A 242 29.08 19.73 -3.51
N ALA A 243 30.39 19.95 -3.51
CA ALA A 243 31.09 20.68 -4.57
C ALA A 243 31.23 19.87 -5.88
N LEU A 244 30.96 18.56 -5.87
CA LEU A 244 31.07 17.71 -7.06
C LEU A 244 29.94 17.98 -8.07
N GLU A 245 30.29 17.99 -9.35
CA GLU A 245 29.32 17.97 -10.45
C GLU A 245 28.85 16.53 -10.67
N LEU A 246 27.61 16.25 -10.27
CA LEU A 246 27.02 14.91 -10.30
C LEU A 246 25.98 14.81 -11.39
N THR A 247 25.98 13.66 -12.09
CA THR A 247 24.98 13.35 -13.14
C THR A 247 24.22 12.08 -12.85
N ASP A 248 24.69 11.20 -11.97
CA ASP A 248 23.99 9.98 -11.57
C ASP A 248 22.92 10.31 -10.51
N ALA A 249 21.74 9.67 -10.60
CA ALA A 249 20.63 9.94 -9.70
C ALA A 249 20.91 9.42 -8.28
N ASP A 250 21.51 8.24 -8.16
CA ASP A 250 21.85 7.64 -6.87
C ASP A 250 22.92 8.46 -6.13
N ASP A 251 23.91 8.95 -6.86
CA ASP A 251 24.97 9.80 -6.29
C ASP A 251 24.40 11.16 -5.85
N LEU A 252 23.54 11.77 -6.67
CA LEU A 252 22.82 13.01 -6.29
C LEU A 252 22.03 12.82 -5.01
N TYR A 253 21.26 11.72 -4.92
CA TYR A 253 20.47 11.41 -3.73
C TYR A 253 21.35 11.23 -2.49
N LYS A 254 22.42 10.43 -2.59
CA LYS A 254 23.37 10.19 -1.50
C LYS A 254 24.01 11.48 -1.00
N VAL A 255 24.47 12.32 -1.90
CA VAL A 255 25.10 13.59 -1.52
C VAL A 255 24.07 14.56 -0.93
N ALA A 256 22.87 14.64 -1.49
CA ALA A 256 21.80 15.45 -0.91
C ALA A 256 21.47 15.02 0.53
N THR A 257 21.36 13.71 0.78
CA THR A 257 21.10 13.16 2.13
C THR A 257 22.21 13.53 3.12
N VAL A 258 23.47 13.36 2.73
CA VAL A 258 24.62 13.75 3.57
C VAL A 258 24.62 15.26 3.86
N CYS A 259 24.23 16.09 2.89
CA CYS A 259 24.06 17.53 3.12
C CYS A 259 22.94 17.81 4.13
N CYS A 260 21.82 17.10 4.06
CA CYS A 260 20.73 17.23 5.03
C CYS A 260 21.18 16.89 6.46
N GLU A 261 21.90 15.79 6.62
CA GLU A 261 22.43 15.32 7.90
C GLU A 261 23.48 16.27 8.52
N ASN A 262 24.12 17.09 7.69
CA ASN A 262 25.15 18.05 8.10
C ASN A 262 24.68 19.51 8.09
N ASP A 263 23.37 19.78 8.05
CA ASP A 263 22.77 21.12 8.01
C ASP A 263 23.28 22.01 6.86
N LEU A 264 23.66 21.40 5.74
CA LEU A 264 24.01 22.06 4.49
C LEU A 264 22.78 22.18 3.59
N HIS A 265 21.79 22.95 4.08
CA HIS A 265 20.44 22.96 3.49
C HIS A 265 20.39 23.53 2.08
N ASP A 266 21.19 24.56 1.77
CA ASP A 266 21.27 25.14 0.42
C ASP A 266 21.86 24.15 -0.58
N GLU A 267 22.94 23.47 -0.20
CA GLU A 267 23.58 22.44 -1.02
C GLU A 267 22.64 21.25 -1.24
N ALA A 268 21.94 20.81 -0.20
CA ALA A 268 20.92 19.76 -0.27
C ALA A 268 19.83 20.15 -1.27
N TYR A 269 19.29 21.37 -1.15
CA TYR A 269 18.25 21.87 -2.06
C TYR A 269 18.71 21.87 -3.52
N GLN A 270 19.93 22.35 -3.79
CA GLN A 270 20.48 22.34 -5.15
C GLN A 270 20.59 20.91 -5.73
N LYS A 271 21.02 19.92 -4.93
CA LYS A 271 21.10 18.52 -5.38
C LYS A 271 19.72 17.93 -5.61
N PHE A 272 18.73 18.21 -4.74
CA PHE A 272 17.35 17.77 -4.95
C PHE A 272 16.70 18.42 -6.17
N VAL A 273 16.99 19.68 -6.50
CA VAL A 273 16.53 20.31 -7.74
C VAL A 273 17.09 19.62 -8.99
N LEU A 274 18.34 19.13 -8.93
CA LEU A 274 18.92 18.35 -10.03
C LEU A 274 18.30 16.95 -10.12
N LEU A 275 18.04 16.34 -8.98
CA LEU A 275 17.43 15.01 -8.88
C LEU A 275 15.97 15.01 -9.38
N ASP A 276 15.20 16.04 -9.03
CA ASP A 276 13.82 16.24 -9.46
C ASP A 276 13.66 16.26 -11.01
N LYS A 277 14.69 16.75 -11.74
CA LYS A 277 14.71 16.69 -13.21
C LYS A 277 14.86 15.26 -13.75
N LYS A 278 15.39 14.34 -12.97
CA LYS A 278 15.63 12.94 -13.35
C LYS A 278 14.52 12.00 -12.91
N MET A 279 13.96 12.29 -11.74
CA MET A 279 12.90 11.53 -11.09
C MET A 279 11.77 12.49 -10.69
N PRO A 280 11.11 13.11 -11.67
CA PRO A 280 10.02 14.03 -11.38
C PRO A 280 8.89 13.28 -10.69
N TYR A 281 8.27 13.96 -9.74
CA TYR A 281 7.10 13.47 -9.00
C TYR A 281 7.36 12.36 -7.98
N ASP A 282 8.60 11.93 -7.73
CA ASP A 282 8.89 11.03 -6.60
C ASP A 282 8.51 11.71 -5.29
N GLY A 283 7.62 11.08 -4.51
CA GLY A 283 7.06 11.70 -3.31
C GLY A 283 8.11 12.01 -2.24
N ARG A 284 9.06 11.10 -2.00
CA ARG A 284 10.14 11.29 -1.03
C ARG A 284 11.08 12.42 -1.45
N MET A 285 11.41 12.48 -2.75
CA MET A 285 12.27 13.54 -3.27
C MET A 285 11.59 14.91 -3.20
N LEU A 286 10.32 15.00 -3.54
CA LEU A 286 9.54 16.23 -3.42
C LEU A 286 9.48 16.73 -1.97
N TYR A 287 9.29 15.83 -1.01
CA TYR A 287 9.27 16.19 0.41
C TYR A 287 10.64 16.70 0.89
N PHE A 288 11.73 15.98 0.63
CA PHE A 288 13.06 16.40 1.06
C PHE A 288 13.52 17.68 0.37
N LYS A 289 13.17 17.87 -0.89
CA LYS A 289 13.37 19.12 -1.62
C LYS A 289 12.62 20.27 -0.95
N ALA A 290 11.36 20.07 -0.57
CA ALA A 290 10.57 21.08 0.14
C ALA A 290 11.17 21.43 1.51
N VAL A 291 11.57 20.43 2.30
CA VAL A 291 12.21 20.64 3.61
C VAL A 291 13.52 21.40 3.46
N SER A 292 14.37 21.00 2.50
CA SER A 292 15.65 21.70 2.25
C SER A 292 15.43 23.15 1.78
N ALA A 293 14.46 23.39 0.91
CA ALA A 293 14.05 24.72 0.49
C ALA A 293 13.60 25.59 1.68
N TYR A 294 12.75 25.03 2.55
CA TYR A 294 12.27 25.74 3.74
C TYR A 294 13.41 26.13 4.68
N LYS A 295 14.28 25.14 5.02
CA LYS A 295 15.43 25.35 5.92
C LYS A 295 16.47 26.31 5.33
N SER A 296 16.54 26.45 4.00
CA SER A 296 17.38 27.44 3.30
C SER A 296 16.72 28.82 3.17
N GLY A 297 15.51 29.02 3.73
CA GLY A 297 14.79 30.28 3.64
C GLY A 297 13.99 30.48 2.33
N HIS A 298 13.96 29.50 1.44
CA HIS A 298 13.20 29.55 0.18
C HIS A 298 11.72 29.11 0.39
N ILE A 299 10.98 29.84 1.26
CA ILE A 299 9.64 29.46 1.72
C ILE A 299 8.66 29.27 0.56
N ASP A 300 8.69 30.14 -0.47
CA ASP A 300 7.84 30.02 -1.66
C ASP A 300 8.12 28.75 -2.47
N ALA A 301 9.38 28.30 -2.50
CA ALA A 301 9.73 27.04 -3.16
C ALA A 301 9.23 25.85 -2.36
N ALA A 302 9.40 25.87 -1.04
CA ALA A 302 8.90 24.83 -0.13
C ALA A 302 7.39 24.67 -0.24
N GLU A 303 6.65 25.79 -0.24
CA GLU A 303 5.18 25.76 -0.44
C GLU A 303 4.80 25.13 -1.78
N ARG A 304 5.46 25.52 -2.88
CA ARG A 304 5.18 24.94 -4.21
C ARG A 304 5.47 23.45 -4.29
N ASP A 305 6.58 23.00 -3.69
CA ASP A 305 6.98 21.60 -3.73
C ASP A 305 6.04 20.74 -2.88
N LEU A 306 5.63 21.20 -1.68
CA LEU A 306 4.61 20.54 -0.85
C LEU A 306 3.23 20.53 -1.52
N ASP A 307 2.82 21.63 -2.18
CA ASP A 307 1.56 21.70 -2.91
C ASP A 307 1.55 20.76 -4.14
N THR A 308 2.70 20.61 -4.80
CA THR A 308 2.88 19.63 -5.86
C THR A 308 2.77 18.21 -5.30
N LEU A 309 3.44 17.91 -4.19
CA LEU A 309 3.37 16.61 -3.50
C LEU A 309 1.93 16.26 -3.12
N CYS A 310 1.20 17.17 -2.47
CA CYS A 310 -0.21 16.97 -2.11
C CYS A 310 -1.15 16.86 -3.33
N THR A 311 -0.73 17.34 -4.50
CA THR A 311 -1.51 17.20 -5.74
C THR A 311 -1.28 15.85 -6.39
N VAL A 312 -0.01 15.41 -6.44
CA VAL A 312 0.39 14.13 -7.02
C VAL A 312 -0.07 12.95 -6.15
N TYR A 313 0.00 13.13 -4.84
CA TYR A 313 -0.42 12.14 -3.83
C TYR A 313 -1.53 12.74 -2.95
N PRO A 314 -2.79 12.59 -3.35
CA PRO A 314 -3.93 13.24 -2.65
C PRO A 314 -4.10 12.80 -1.21
N ASP A 315 -3.58 11.63 -0.83
CA ASP A 315 -3.67 11.04 0.51
C ASP A 315 -2.41 11.27 1.35
N ALA A 316 -1.47 12.10 0.87
CA ALA A 316 -0.24 12.48 1.57
C ALA A 316 -0.53 13.44 2.75
N GLU A 317 -1.07 12.91 3.83
CA GLU A 317 -1.55 13.68 5.00
C GLU A 317 -0.41 14.32 5.79
N VAL A 318 0.76 13.70 5.82
CA VAL A 318 1.97 14.28 6.40
C VAL A 318 2.37 15.54 5.63
N ALA A 319 2.39 15.47 4.31
CA ALA A 319 2.71 16.62 3.47
C ALA A 319 1.66 17.74 3.59
N LYS A 320 0.37 17.40 3.67
CA LYS A 320 -0.72 18.36 3.89
C LYS A 320 -0.58 19.10 5.22
N TYR A 321 -0.18 18.39 6.28
CA TYR A 321 0.09 19.01 7.57
C TYR A 321 1.17 20.08 7.46
N TYR A 322 2.31 19.75 6.86
CA TYR A 322 3.40 20.71 6.70
C TYR A 322 3.07 21.82 5.72
N LEU A 323 2.34 21.55 4.64
CA LEU A 323 1.88 22.57 3.71
C LEU A 323 0.99 23.60 4.41
N LYS A 324 0.05 23.14 5.25
CA LYS A 324 -0.82 24.02 6.05
C LYS A 324 0.00 24.87 7.02
N ALA A 325 0.99 24.29 7.68
CA ALA A 325 1.88 25.01 8.60
C ALA A 325 2.73 26.06 7.88
N VAL A 326 3.32 25.73 6.72
CA VAL A 326 4.13 26.67 5.92
C VAL A 326 3.26 27.81 5.38
N ARG A 327 2.04 27.56 4.94
CA ARG A 327 1.10 28.59 4.48
C ARG A 327 0.69 29.53 5.61
N ALA A 328 0.33 28.99 6.77
CA ALA A 328 -0.02 29.79 7.93
C ALA A 328 1.15 30.69 8.37
N TYR A 329 2.37 30.17 8.40
CA TYR A 329 3.58 30.91 8.71
C TYR A 329 3.83 32.06 7.71
N LYS A 330 3.71 31.78 6.42
CA LYS A 330 3.87 32.77 5.34
C LYS A 330 2.82 33.88 5.41
N ASP A 331 1.55 33.52 5.65
CA ASP A 331 0.44 34.47 5.79
C ASP A 331 0.66 35.41 6.99
N ALA A 332 1.08 34.86 8.16
CA ALA A 332 1.38 35.65 9.34
C ALA A 332 2.54 36.63 9.09
N LEU A 333 3.63 36.18 8.44
CA LEU A 333 4.74 37.07 8.04
C LEU A 333 4.25 38.20 7.11
N SER A 334 3.36 37.87 6.16
CA SER A 334 2.80 38.84 5.21
C SER A 334 1.90 39.88 5.90
N ASN A 335 1.30 39.53 7.03
CA ASN A 335 0.50 40.42 7.88
C ASN A 335 1.35 41.26 8.84
N GLY A 336 2.69 41.10 8.84
CA GLY A 336 3.61 41.81 9.71
C GLY A 336 3.68 41.25 11.13
N GLU A 337 3.23 40.01 11.32
CA GLU A 337 3.34 39.26 12.57
C GLU A 337 4.76 38.63 12.69
N ASP A 338 5.16 38.24 13.90
CA ASP A 338 6.41 37.50 14.16
C ASP A 338 6.07 36.08 14.66
N PRO A 339 5.59 35.20 13.74
CA PRO A 339 5.16 33.86 14.11
C PRO A 339 6.37 32.94 14.37
N VAL A 340 6.16 31.92 15.23
CA VAL A 340 7.12 30.84 15.40
C VAL A 340 7.20 30.03 14.12
N PRO A 341 8.39 29.84 13.52
CA PRO A 341 8.53 29.05 12.31
C PRO A 341 8.17 27.57 12.58
N PRO A 342 7.40 26.91 11.70
CA PRO A 342 7.13 25.49 11.84
C PRO A 342 8.43 24.68 11.68
N GLU A 343 8.57 23.62 12.46
CA GLU A 343 9.71 22.72 12.38
C GLU A 343 9.47 21.67 11.29
N LEU A 344 10.15 21.79 10.16
CA LEU A 344 10.19 20.77 9.11
C LEU A 344 11.43 19.90 9.30
N ILE A 345 11.25 18.58 9.27
CA ILE A 345 12.30 17.59 9.49
C ILE A 345 12.54 16.75 8.25
N TYR A 346 13.79 16.29 8.04
CA TYR A 346 14.15 15.36 6.95
C TYR A 346 13.72 13.91 7.24
N PHE A 347 12.52 13.77 7.75
CA PHE A 347 11.88 12.50 8.00
C PHE A 347 10.38 12.64 7.71
N TYR A 348 9.84 11.81 6.82
CA TYR A 348 8.44 11.92 6.40
C TYR A 348 7.52 11.38 7.47
N HIS A 349 7.16 12.25 8.41
CA HIS A 349 6.45 11.87 9.62
C HIS A 349 5.79 13.09 10.26
N LEU A 350 4.66 12.92 10.91
CA LEU A 350 4.06 13.98 11.73
C LEU A 350 4.87 14.19 13.02
N PRO A 351 4.87 15.41 13.58
CA PRO A 351 5.38 15.63 14.93
C PRO A 351 4.73 14.70 15.96
N GLN A 352 5.51 14.29 16.97
CA GLN A 352 5.06 13.32 17.98
C GLN A 352 3.75 13.74 18.67
N GLU A 353 3.62 15.01 19.04
CA GLU A 353 2.40 15.54 19.67
C GLU A 353 1.17 15.40 18.77
N GLU A 354 1.31 15.65 17.47
CA GLU A 354 0.22 15.51 16.50
C GLU A 354 -0.17 14.04 16.30
N ARG A 355 0.82 13.14 16.23
CA ARG A 355 0.56 11.68 16.16
C ARG A 355 -0.23 11.20 17.37
N GLU A 356 0.23 11.56 18.57
CA GLU A 356 -0.44 11.20 19.83
C GLU A 356 -1.86 11.76 19.87
N HIS A 357 -2.05 13.00 19.42
CA HIS A 357 -3.36 13.62 19.32
C HIS A 357 -4.31 12.86 18.38
N ARG A 358 -3.84 12.49 17.17
CA ARG A 358 -4.64 11.73 16.20
C ARG A 358 -4.99 10.34 16.73
N CYS A 359 -4.01 9.62 17.26
CA CYS A 359 -4.26 8.31 17.88
C CYS A 359 -5.26 8.38 19.04
N ALA A 360 -5.09 9.33 19.96
CA ALA A 360 -6.01 9.52 21.07
C ALA A 360 -7.43 9.87 20.60
N SER A 361 -7.55 10.68 19.55
CA SER A 361 -8.84 11.04 18.94
C SER A 361 -9.54 9.82 18.34
N MET A 362 -8.82 8.97 17.59
CA MET A 362 -9.37 7.74 17.03
C MET A 362 -9.78 6.72 18.11
N LEU A 363 -8.96 6.54 19.14
CA LEU A 363 -9.31 5.67 20.29
C LEU A 363 -10.55 6.17 21.03
N LYS A 364 -10.69 7.49 21.17
CA LYS A 364 -11.87 8.10 21.80
C LYS A 364 -13.15 7.82 21.01
N ILE A 365 -13.11 7.83 19.68
CA ILE A 365 -14.25 7.50 18.81
C ILE A 365 -14.81 6.11 19.16
N GLY A 366 -13.96 5.12 19.39
CA GLY A 366 -14.37 3.76 19.76
C GLY A 366 -15.07 3.65 21.13
N SER A 367 -14.93 4.65 22.02
CA SER A 367 -15.52 4.68 23.35
C SER A 367 -16.75 5.59 23.48
N CYS A 368 -17.08 6.36 22.45
CA CYS A 368 -18.20 7.29 22.43
C CYS A 368 -19.55 6.61 22.17
N THR A 369 -20.65 7.33 22.45
CA THR A 369 -21.98 6.93 21.97
C THR A 369 -22.01 6.92 20.43
N LYS A 370 -22.98 6.20 19.83
CA LYS A 370 -23.05 6.12 18.36
C LYS A 370 -23.15 7.48 17.67
N ASP A 371 -23.94 8.41 18.24
CA ASP A 371 -24.13 9.73 17.64
C ASP A 371 -22.86 10.59 17.77
N GLU A 372 -22.20 10.56 18.92
CA GLU A 372 -20.92 11.24 19.12
C GLU A 372 -19.81 10.62 18.25
N ALA A 373 -19.74 9.29 18.18
CA ALA A 373 -18.78 8.59 17.33
C ALA A 373 -18.93 8.96 15.85
N GLN A 374 -20.17 9.13 15.35
CA GLN A 374 -20.40 9.59 13.99
C GLN A 374 -19.87 11.01 13.75
N ILE A 375 -20.13 11.94 14.68
CA ILE A 375 -19.66 13.32 14.54
C ILE A 375 -18.12 13.37 14.57
N PHE A 376 -17.49 12.73 15.57
CA PHE A 376 -16.03 12.69 15.66
C PHE A 376 -15.40 11.94 14.50
N GLY A 377 -16.05 10.88 14.01
CA GLY A 377 -15.59 10.12 12.85
C GLY A 377 -15.63 10.92 11.55
N LEU A 378 -16.67 11.73 11.34
CA LEU A 378 -16.74 12.65 10.20
C LEU A 378 -15.65 13.73 10.27
N LEU A 379 -15.34 14.23 11.46
CA LEU A 379 -14.23 15.17 11.65
C LEU A 379 -12.88 14.48 11.36
N ALA A 380 -12.65 13.29 11.90
CA ALA A 380 -11.43 12.54 11.66
C ALA A 380 -11.23 12.16 10.16
N LEU A 381 -12.32 11.85 9.45
CA LEU A 381 -12.30 11.63 8.00
C LEU A 381 -11.95 12.93 7.27
N HIS A 382 -12.62 14.04 7.58
CA HIS A 382 -12.38 15.34 6.97
C HIS A 382 -10.94 15.83 7.21
N ASP A 383 -10.39 15.58 8.41
CA ASP A 383 -9.03 15.97 8.79
C ASP A 383 -7.96 14.95 8.35
N GLY A 384 -8.34 13.95 7.54
CA GLY A 384 -7.44 13.00 6.91
C GLY A 384 -6.82 11.98 7.87
N TYR A 385 -7.39 11.73 9.07
CA TYR A 385 -6.80 10.83 10.06
C TYR A 385 -6.74 9.39 9.58
N PHE A 386 -7.74 8.93 8.83
CA PHE A 386 -7.76 7.57 8.31
C PHE A 386 -6.71 7.36 7.21
N HIS A 387 -6.61 8.29 6.26
CA HIS A 387 -5.59 8.24 5.21
C HIS A 387 -4.18 8.37 5.79
N TRP A 388 -4.01 9.21 6.83
CA TRP A 388 -2.71 9.31 7.51
C TRP A 388 -2.22 7.97 8.06
N CYS A 389 -3.10 7.06 8.50
CA CYS A 389 -2.70 5.75 8.98
C CYS A 389 -1.99 4.91 7.90
N PHE A 390 -2.14 5.27 6.63
CA PHE A 390 -1.54 4.60 5.47
C PHE A 390 -0.48 5.46 4.77
N ASP A 391 -0.27 6.70 5.22
CA ASP A 391 0.66 7.66 4.62
C ASP A 391 2.06 7.59 5.27
N GLU A 392 2.59 6.40 5.46
CA GLU A 392 3.97 6.22 5.91
C GLU A 392 4.83 5.64 4.78
N MET A 393 5.84 6.40 4.34
CA MET A 393 6.69 6.01 3.20
C MET A 393 7.56 4.77 3.46
N ASP A 394 7.70 4.31 4.71
CA ASP A 394 8.59 3.20 5.09
C ASP A 394 7.88 1.88 5.42
N GLY A 395 6.73 1.64 4.80
CA GLY A 395 6.04 0.34 4.86
C GLY A 395 4.95 0.22 5.91
N GLY A 396 4.62 1.30 6.59
CA GLY A 396 3.44 1.44 7.46
C GLY A 396 3.52 0.70 8.80
N ASP A 397 3.00 1.33 9.82
CA ASP A 397 2.74 0.71 11.12
C ASP A 397 1.42 -0.08 11.02
N HIS A 398 1.50 -1.42 11.00
CA HIS A 398 0.34 -2.29 10.91
C HIS A 398 -0.68 -2.05 12.04
N ASP A 399 -0.24 -1.70 13.23
CA ASP A 399 -1.14 -1.41 14.37
C ASP A 399 -1.87 -0.09 14.14
N LEU A 400 -1.19 0.90 13.58
CA LEU A 400 -1.79 2.18 13.20
C LEU A 400 -2.80 2.00 12.05
N GLN A 401 -2.44 1.25 11.01
CA GLN A 401 -3.32 0.92 9.89
C GLN A 401 -4.58 0.19 10.38
N TYR A 402 -4.41 -0.79 11.27
CA TYR A 402 -5.51 -1.51 11.87
C TYR A 402 -6.42 -0.59 12.72
N LEU A 403 -5.85 0.33 13.50
CA LEU A 403 -6.60 1.34 14.25
C LEU A 403 -7.44 2.22 13.31
N GLY A 404 -6.87 2.66 12.19
CA GLY A 404 -7.59 3.41 11.15
C GLY A 404 -8.78 2.63 10.59
N ILE A 405 -8.58 1.37 10.21
CA ILE A 405 -9.63 0.48 9.69
C ILE A 405 -10.75 0.27 10.72
N VAL A 406 -10.41 -0.08 11.97
CA VAL A 406 -11.41 -0.34 13.03
C VAL A 406 -12.24 0.91 13.30
N THR A 407 -11.59 2.07 13.37
CA THR A 407 -12.26 3.34 13.60
C THR A 407 -13.17 3.72 12.43
N ALA A 408 -12.68 3.59 11.19
CA ALA A 408 -13.43 3.83 9.97
C ALA A 408 -14.66 2.89 9.86
N ALA A 409 -14.49 1.60 10.19
CA ALA A 409 -15.59 0.63 10.20
C ALA A 409 -16.65 0.97 11.25
N HIS A 410 -16.24 1.46 12.42
CA HIS A 410 -17.13 1.87 13.50
C HIS A 410 -18.00 3.08 13.11
N VAL A 411 -17.43 4.06 12.39
CA VAL A 411 -18.15 5.27 11.95
C VAL A 411 -18.77 5.15 10.56
N ARG A 412 -18.66 3.98 9.91
CA ARG A 412 -19.16 3.71 8.56
C ARG A 412 -18.57 4.62 7.48
N ALA A 413 -17.27 4.86 7.54
CA ALA A 413 -16.54 5.51 6.46
C ALA A 413 -16.33 4.54 5.29
N ASP A 414 -17.42 4.18 4.59
CA ASP A 414 -17.46 3.08 3.64
C ASP A 414 -16.60 3.34 2.40
N GLU A 415 -16.52 4.58 1.94
CA GLU A 415 -15.66 4.99 0.83
C GLU A 415 -14.19 4.71 1.15
N PHE A 416 -13.71 5.11 2.32
CA PHE A 416 -12.35 4.84 2.76
C PHE A 416 -12.09 3.32 2.90
N LEU A 417 -13.03 2.55 3.47
CA LEU A 417 -12.86 1.10 3.58
C LEU A 417 -12.79 0.43 2.21
N GLN A 418 -13.55 0.93 1.22
CA GLN A 418 -13.47 0.44 -0.16
C GLN A 418 -12.11 0.80 -0.80
N GLU A 419 -11.57 1.98 -0.53
CA GLU A 419 -10.22 2.37 -0.98
C GLU A 419 -9.16 1.41 -0.42
N VAL A 420 -9.21 1.09 0.88
CA VAL A 420 -8.31 0.12 1.52
C VAL A 420 -8.39 -1.26 0.86
N LEU A 421 -9.60 -1.72 0.50
CA LEU A 421 -9.80 -3.02 -0.14
C LEU A 421 -9.26 -3.07 -1.58
N LEU A 422 -9.26 -1.94 -2.29
CA LEU A 422 -8.84 -1.84 -3.68
C LEU A 422 -7.36 -1.46 -3.83
N ASP A 423 -6.72 -0.92 -2.80
CA ASP A 423 -5.31 -0.51 -2.86
C ASP A 423 -4.39 -1.73 -2.88
N PHE A 424 -3.61 -1.89 -3.96
CA PHE A 424 -2.73 -3.06 -4.14
C PHE A 424 -1.51 -3.03 -3.19
N GLU A 425 -1.14 -1.88 -2.63
CA GLU A 425 -0.02 -1.73 -1.69
C GLU A 425 -0.40 -2.10 -0.24
N VAL A 426 -1.70 -2.06 0.10
CA VAL A 426 -2.18 -2.47 1.42
C VAL A 426 -2.05 -3.98 1.60
N ALA A 427 -1.51 -4.42 2.74
CA ALA A 427 -1.32 -5.83 3.06
C ALA A 427 -2.62 -6.64 3.02
N ASP A 428 -2.60 -7.80 2.37
CA ASP A 428 -3.78 -8.67 2.21
C ASP A 428 -4.45 -9.04 3.54
N VAL A 429 -3.66 -9.18 4.62
CA VAL A 429 -4.19 -9.47 5.97
C VAL A 429 -5.12 -8.36 6.47
N LEU A 430 -4.78 -7.09 6.22
CA LEU A 430 -5.61 -5.95 6.62
C LEU A 430 -6.89 -5.88 5.79
N LYS A 431 -6.83 -6.23 4.51
CA LYS A 431 -8.01 -6.31 3.63
C LYS A 431 -8.98 -7.40 4.07
N VAL A 432 -8.47 -8.57 4.46
CA VAL A 432 -9.30 -9.65 4.99
C VAL A 432 -9.96 -9.24 6.31
N GLU A 433 -9.27 -8.51 7.18
CA GLU A 433 -9.85 -7.97 8.42
C GLU A 433 -10.89 -6.87 8.12
N THR A 434 -10.63 -6.00 7.14
CA THR A 434 -11.61 -5.00 6.67
C THR A 434 -12.87 -5.69 6.16
N LEU A 435 -12.72 -6.70 5.32
CA LEU A 435 -13.84 -7.50 4.81
C LEU A 435 -14.61 -8.17 5.96
N ARG A 436 -13.92 -8.73 6.97
CA ARG A 436 -14.55 -9.30 8.17
C ARG A 436 -15.44 -8.28 8.88
N MET A 437 -14.95 -7.05 9.08
CA MET A 437 -15.73 -5.98 9.73
C MET A 437 -16.98 -5.59 8.90
N LEU A 438 -16.87 -5.58 7.58
CA LEU A 438 -18.02 -5.34 6.71
C LEU A 438 -19.06 -6.47 6.82
N ILE A 439 -18.63 -7.73 6.86
CA ILE A 439 -19.51 -8.88 7.04
C ILE A 439 -20.21 -8.84 8.42
N GLU A 440 -19.54 -8.39 9.47
CA GLU A 440 -20.11 -8.25 10.82
C GLU A 440 -21.31 -7.28 10.88
N ARG A 441 -21.46 -6.40 9.90
CA ARG A 441 -22.65 -5.54 9.77
C ARG A 441 -23.92 -6.33 9.47
N ASN A 442 -23.77 -7.54 8.94
CA ASN A 442 -24.85 -8.45 8.55
C ASN A 442 -25.83 -7.80 7.56
N GLU A 443 -25.30 -7.26 6.49
CA GLU A 443 -26.01 -6.65 5.37
C GLU A 443 -25.74 -7.44 4.08
N ASP A 444 -26.66 -7.43 3.12
CA ASP A 444 -26.42 -7.97 1.78
C ASP A 444 -25.67 -6.90 0.99
N ILE A 445 -24.41 -7.16 0.67
CA ILE A 445 -23.55 -6.25 -0.09
C ILE A 445 -22.68 -7.04 -1.08
N GLU A 446 -22.21 -6.37 -2.10
CA GLU A 446 -21.14 -6.84 -2.97
C GLU A 446 -19.93 -5.93 -2.80
N VAL A 447 -18.76 -6.50 -2.64
CA VAL A 447 -17.53 -5.78 -2.28
C VAL A 447 -16.45 -6.05 -3.32
N GLY A 448 -15.91 -4.99 -3.93
CA GLY A 448 -14.68 -5.05 -4.73
C GLY A 448 -13.46 -5.25 -3.83
N LEU A 449 -12.58 -6.16 -4.20
CA LEU A 449 -11.44 -6.55 -3.38
C LEU A 449 -10.24 -6.93 -4.24
N VAL A 450 -9.06 -6.42 -3.89
CA VAL A 450 -7.79 -6.79 -4.51
C VAL A 450 -6.97 -7.61 -3.51
N LEU A 451 -6.78 -8.89 -3.78
CA LEU A 451 -5.89 -9.78 -3.00
C LEU A 451 -4.86 -10.42 -3.91
N CYS A 452 -3.61 -10.48 -3.46
CA CYS A 452 -2.49 -10.97 -4.26
C CYS A 452 -2.41 -10.30 -5.66
N ASN A 453 -2.73 -9.02 -5.73
CA ASN A 453 -2.83 -8.21 -6.96
C ASN A 453 -3.95 -8.66 -7.94
N ILE A 454 -4.90 -9.46 -7.49
CA ILE A 454 -6.03 -9.92 -8.29
C ILE A 454 -7.31 -9.30 -7.75
N TYR A 455 -8.02 -8.57 -8.62
CA TYR A 455 -9.32 -8.01 -8.32
C TYR A 455 -10.42 -9.08 -8.39
N ARG A 456 -11.36 -9.02 -7.44
CA ARG A 456 -12.60 -9.80 -7.41
C ARG A 456 -13.74 -8.99 -6.82
N ARG A 457 -14.94 -9.24 -7.29
CA ARG A 457 -16.17 -8.89 -6.57
C ARG A 457 -16.62 -10.08 -5.75
N VAL A 458 -16.83 -9.86 -4.46
CA VAL A 458 -17.22 -10.92 -3.54
C VAL A 458 -18.59 -10.60 -2.93
N PRO A 459 -19.57 -11.51 -3.08
CA PRO A 459 -20.88 -11.33 -2.47
C PRO A 459 -20.81 -11.63 -0.96
N VAL A 460 -21.41 -10.76 -0.18
CA VAL A 460 -21.59 -10.93 1.27
C VAL A 460 -23.07 -11.04 1.56
N TYR A 461 -23.50 -12.15 2.16
CA TYR A 461 -24.88 -12.40 2.46
C TYR A 461 -25.22 -12.10 3.90
N LYS A 462 -26.36 -11.44 4.10
CA LYS A 462 -26.99 -11.29 5.40
C LYS A 462 -27.51 -12.62 5.90
N ILE A 463 -27.13 -13.06 7.10
CA ILE A 463 -27.68 -14.23 7.74
C ILE A 463 -28.98 -13.90 8.51
N LYS A 464 -30.02 -14.72 8.29
CA LYS A 464 -31.35 -14.53 8.88
C LYS A 464 -31.46 -15.32 10.18
N ILE A 465 -31.09 -14.69 11.29
CA ILE A 465 -31.05 -15.27 12.64
C ILE A 465 -31.78 -14.38 13.66
N GLY A 466 -32.27 -14.98 14.75
CA GLY A 466 -32.97 -14.30 15.83
C GLY A 466 -32.07 -13.38 16.67
N ARG A 467 -32.62 -12.86 17.79
CA ARG A 467 -31.88 -11.89 18.64
C ARG A 467 -30.92 -12.57 19.63
N LYS A 468 -31.28 -13.79 20.12
CA LYS A 468 -30.50 -14.49 21.13
C LYS A 468 -29.14 -14.92 20.57
N ARG A 469 -28.05 -14.56 21.24
CA ARG A 469 -26.65 -14.84 20.81
C ARG A 469 -26.27 -14.30 19.41
N ARG A 470 -27.10 -13.43 18.84
CA ARG A 470 -26.94 -12.89 17.47
C ARG A 470 -25.51 -12.37 17.19
N LYS A 471 -24.95 -11.58 18.10
CA LYS A 471 -23.62 -11.00 17.93
C LYS A 471 -22.55 -12.09 17.74
N LYS A 472 -22.52 -13.09 18.61
CA LYS A 472 -21.54 -14.19 18.52
C LYS A 472 -21.67 -15.02 17.25
N PHE A 473 -22.91 -15.22 16.78
CA PHE A 473 -23.14 -15.90 15.50
C PHE A 473 -22.65 -15.10 14.29
N ILE A 474 -22.88 -13.78 14.27
CA ILE A 474 -22.41 -12.91 13.20
C ILE A 474 -20.88 -12.86 13.21
N GLU A 475 -20.25 -12.72 14.36
CA GLU A 475 -18.78 -12.75 14.49
C GLU A 475 -18.22 -14.10 14.00
N ALA A 476 -18.84 -15.22 14.36
CA ALA A 476 -18.44 -16.55 13.90
C ALA A 476 -18.59 -16.71 12.38
N TYR A 477 -19.70 -16.25 11.84
CA TYR A 477 -19.95 -16.21 10.40
C TYR A 477 -18.89 -15.37 9.69
N ALA A 478 -18.64 -14.14 10.16
CA ALA A 478 -17.67 -13.24 9.57
C ALA A 478 -16.23 -13.80 9.60
N LYS A 479 -15.86 -14.46 10.70
CA LYS A 479 -14.54 -15.13 10.84
C LYS A 479 -14.31 -16.18 9.76
N ILE A 480 -15.33 -16.90 9.33
CA ILE A 480 -15.26 -17.90 8.26
C ILE A 480 -15.38 -17.23 6.89
N ALA A 481 -16.41 -16.41 6.72
CA ALA A 481 -16.74 -15.84 5.43
C ALA A 481 -15.59 -15.01 4.86
N SER A 482 -14.97 -14.11 5.65
CA SER A 482 -13.84 -13.27 5.21
C SER A 482 -12.65 -14.06 4.65
N LYS A 483 -12.43 -15.30 5.12
CA LYS A 483 -11.30 -16.15 4.71
C LYS A 483 -11.62 -17.04 3.51
N PHE A 484 -12.87 -17.42 3.31
CA PHE A 484 -13.23 -18.44 2.31
C PHE A 484 -14.00 -17.91 1.11
N ILE A 485 -14.81 -16.84 1.26
CA ILE A 485 -15.48 -16.24 0.11
C ILE A 485 -14.49 -15.68 -0.91
N VAL A 486 -13.32 -15.24 -0.47
CA VAL A 486 -12.24 -14.75 -1.32
C VAL A 486 -11.59 -15.86 -2.16
N ILE A 487 -11.79 -17.12 -1.82
CA ILE A 487 -11.27 -18.27 -2.58
C ILE A 487 -12.23 -18.62 -3.71
N LYS A 488 -13.56 -18.72 -3.39
CA LYS A 488 -14.61 -19.01 -4.36
C LYS A 488 -15.91 -18.32 -3.95
N ASP A 489 -16.54 -17.57 -4.84
CA ASP A 489 -17.78 -16.83 -4.61
C ASP A 489 -18.93 -17.76 -4.16
N ALA A 490 -18.99 -18.98 -4.71
CA ALA A 490 -19.97 -20.00 -4.32
C ALA A 490 -19.89 -20.42 -2.84
N TYR A 491 -18.81 -20.07 -2.12
CA TYR A 491 -18.71 -20.34 -0.69
C TYR A 491 -19.53 -19.36 0.16
N ALA A 492 -19.79 -18.16 -0.33
CA ALA A 492 -20.55 -17.15 0.40
C ALA A 492 -21.94 -17.65 0.79
N GLU A 493 -22.71 -18.20 -0.16
CA GLU A 493 -24.02 -18.77 0.09
C GLU A 493 -23.95 -20.01 1.00
N LYS A 494 -22.98 -20.91 0.75
CA LYS A 494 -22.81 -22.13 1.56
C LYS A 494 -22.54 -21.82 3.04
N ILE A 495 -21.69 -20.83 3.32
CA ILE A 495 -21.38 -20.43 4.69
C ILE A 495 -22.58 -19.76 5.36
N ALA A 496 -23.28 -18.88 4.64
CA ALA A 496 -24.48 -18.21 5.15
C ALA A 496 -25.58 -19.23 5.50
N LEU A 497 -25.88 -20.17 4.61
CA LEU A 497 -26.86 -21.25 4.84
C LEU A 497 -26.45 -22.17 6.00
N ALA A 498 -25.16 -22.48 6.14
CA ALA A 498 -24.63 -23.27 7.25
C ALA A 498 -24.84 -22.53 8.59
N ALA A 499 -24.53 -21.24 8.64
CA ALA A 499 -24.75 -20.42 9.84
C ALA A 499 -26.23 -20.37 10.23
N GLU A 500 -27.12 -20.09 9.27
CA GLU A 500 -28.55 -20.08 9.54
C GLU A 500 -29.09 -21.46 10.01
N SER A 501 -28.59 -22.53 9.40
CA SER A 501 -29.02 -23.90 9.72
C SER A 501 -28.57 -24.29 11.14
N LEU A 502 -27.35 -23.96 11.53
CA LEU A 502 -26.87 -24.16 12.89
C LEU A 502 -27.70 -23.38 13.89
N TYR A 503 -27.97 -22.10 13.59
CA TYR A 503 -28.78 -21.24 14.45
C TYR A 503 -30.17 -21.83 14.69
N ARG A 504 -30.90 -22.22 13.60
CA ARG A 504 -32.25 -22.81 13.68
C ARG A 504 -32.26 -24.12 14.47
N ALA A 505 -31.26 -24.98 14.27
CA ALA A 505 -31.17 -26.24 15.01
C ALA A 505 -31.02 -26.02 16.52
N LEU A 506 -30.17 -25.08 16.93
CA LEU A 506 -29.97 -24.75 18.35
C LEU A 506 -31.18 -23.98 18.93
N GLU A 507 -31.84 -23.14 18.16
CA GLU A 507 -33.01 -22.38 18.60
C GLU A 507 -34.18 -23.29 18.87
N LYS A 508 -34.43 -24.28 18.00
CA LYS A 508 -35.50 -25.27 18.13
C LYS A 508 -35.39 -26.06 19.44
N GLU A 509 -34.18 -26.44 19.82
CA GLU A 509 -33.89 -27.20 21.03
C GLU A 509 -33.60 -26.33 22.26
N ASN A 510 -33.79 -25.00 22.15
CA ASN A 510 -33.47 -24.03 23.20
C ASN A 510 -32.00 -24.09 23.69
N ALA A 511 -31.09 -24.48 22.81
CA ALA A 511 -29.68 -24.76 23.08
C ALA A 511 -28.72 -23.62 22.68
N LEU A 512 -29.23 -22.43 22.32
CA LEU A 512 -28.41 -21.26 21.91
C LEU A 512 -27.43 -20.81 23.00
N ASP A 513 -27.67 -21.12 24.27
CA ASP A 513 -26.77 -20.79 25.36
C ASP A 513 -25.46 -21.57 25.35
N LEU A 514 -25.37 -22.66 24.57
CA LEU A 514 -24.14 -23.40 24.34
C LEU A 514 -23.12 -22.59 23.51
N ILE A 515 -23.55 -21.54 22.82
CA ILE A 515 -22.66 -20.62 22.11
C ILE A 515 -22.06 -19.63 23.12
N ASP A 516 -21.03 -20.07 23.80
CA ASP A 516 -20.23 -19.28 24.74
C ASP A 516 -18.94 -18.71 24.11
N ASN A 517 -18.46 -19.33 23.01
CA ASN A 517 -17.27 -18.98 22.25
C ASN A 517 -17.60 -18.85 20.75
N THR A 518 -17.04 -17.80 20.13
CA THR A 518 -17.17 -17.52 18.69
C THR A 518 -16.42 -18.56 17.86
N ASP A 519 -15.30 -19.09 18.36
CA ASP A 519 -14.42 -20.00 17.65
C ASP A 519 -15.04 -21.39 17.47
N ASP A 520 -15.69 -21.91 18.52
CA ASP A 520 -16.43 -23.17 18.45
C ASP A 520 -17.60 -23.08 17.46
N CYS A 521 -18.30 -21.95 17.48
CA CYS A 521 -19.39 -21.67 16.54
C CYS A 521 -18.88 -21.58 15.09
N ALA A 522 -17.76 -20.89 14.86
CA ALA A 522 -17.09 -20.80 13.57
C ALA A 522 -16.70 -22.17 13.02
N CYS A 523 -16.07 -23.02 13.85
CA CYS A 523 -15.76 -24.41 13.46
C CYS A 523 -17.00 -25.20 13.04
N ALA A 524 -18.09 -25.10 13.80
CA ALA A 524 -19.34 -25.80 13.48
C ALA A 524 -19.93 -25.29 12.15
N ILE A 525 -19.96 -23.99 11.90
CA ILE A 525 -20.42 -23.38 10.64
C ILE A 525 -19.55 -23.88 9.48
N PHE A 526 -18.22 -23.88 9.63
CA PHE A 526 -17.31 -24.33 8.58
C PHE A 526 -17.55 -25.81 8.21
N LEU A 527 -17.64 -26.68 9.20
CA LEU A 527 -17.88 -28.11 8.99
C LEU A 527 -19.23 -28.37 8.29
N MET A 528 -20.24 -27.56 8.64
CA MET A 528 -21.57 -27.67 8.01
C MET A 528 -21.64 -27.11 6.59
N SER A 529 -20.76 -26.16 6.23
CA SER A 529 -20.73 -25.57 4.90
C SER A 529 -20.32 -26.54 3.80
N GLY A 530 -19.67 -27.66 4.17
CA GLY A 530 -19.16 -28.64 3.24
C GLY A 530 -17.92 -28.18 2.45
N ILE A 531 -17.30 -27.09 2.87
CA ILE A 531 -16.04 -26.59 2.29
C ILE A 531 -14.91 -27.52 2.72
N ARG A 532 -14.06 -27.93 1.77
CA ARG A 532 -13.01 -28.93 2.00
C ARG A 532 -11.58 -28.38 1.86
N GLU A 533 -11.42 -27.07 1.80
CA GLU A 533 -10.10 -26.41 1.63
C GLU A 533 -9.09 -26.74 2.76
N LEU A 534 -9.58 -27.03 3.97
CA LEU A 534 -8.76 -27.49 5.09
C LEU A 534 -8.67 -29.02 5.20
N GLY A 535 -9.23 -29.77 4.24
CA GLY A 535 -9.39 -31.22 4.29
C GLY A 535 -10.58 -31.67 5.14
N ASN A 536 -10.63 -32.97 5.50
CA ASN A 536 -11.73 -33.59 6.22
C ASN A 536 -11.39 -33.91 7.70
N ASP A 537 -10.19 -33.60 8.15
CA ASP A 537 -9.76 -33.88 9.53
C ASP A 537 -10.35 -32.83 10.48
N MET A 538 -11.26 -33.27 11.34
CA MET A 538 -11.92 -32.43 12.34
C MET A 538 -10.90 -31.79 13.30
N GLY A 539 -9.85 -32.51 13.70
CA GLY A 539 -8.84 -31.99 14.61
C GLY A 539 -8.07 -30.83 13.97
N ARG A 540 -7.70 -30.99 12.71
CA ARG A 540 -7.02 -29.94 11.93
C ARG A 540 -7.92 -28.71 11.72
N ILE A 541 -9.19 -28.90 11.40
CA ILE A 541 -10.16 -27.82 11.21
C ILE A 541 -10.36 -27.04 12.52
N VAL A 542 -10.60 -27.76 13.62
CA VAL A 542 -10.82 -27.15 14.94
C VAL A 542 -9.58 -26.37 15.40
N SER A 543 -8.38 -26.93 15.18
CA SER A 543 -7.12 -26.21 15.45
C SER A 543 -6.92 -24.97 14.59
N ALA A 544 -7.38 -24.98 13.34
CA ALA A 544 -7.25 -23.83 12.43
C ALA A 544 -8.11 -22.61 12.84
N PHE A 545 -9.12 -22.85 13.69
CA PHE A 545 -10.01 -21.80 14.19
C PHE A 545 -9.92 -21.58 15.71
N ASP A 546 -8.96 -22.22 16.39
CA ASP A 546 -8.79 -22.16 17.85
C ASP A 546 -9.98 -22.70 18.65
N GLY A 547 -10.73 -23.65 18.07
CA GLY A 547 -11.91 -24.23 18.68
C GLY A 547 -11.64 -25.40 19.61
N ASN A 548 -12.69 -25.87 20.29
CA ASN A 548 -12.68 -27.05 21.15
C ASN A 548 -13.47 -28.20 20.51
N ILE A 549 -12.80 -29.33 20.21
CA ILE A 549 -13.39 -30.48 19.54
C ILE A 549 -14.68 -30.95 20.22
N ALA A 550 -14.67 -31.10 21.54
CA ALA A 550 -15.82 -31.62 22.28
C ALA A 550 -17.03 -30.69 22.19
N LYS A 551 -16.80 -29.38 22.30
CA LYS A 551 -17.87 -28.38 22.14
C LYS A 551 -18.42 -28.33 20.72
N VAL A 552 -17.55 -28.39 19.72
CA VAL A 552 -17.95 -28.42 18.31
C VAL A 552 -18.79 -29.67 18.02
N GLN A 553 -18.42 -30.85 18.53
CA GLN A 553 -19.20 -32.07 18.40
C GLN A 553 -20.57 -31.95 19.05
N VAL A 554 -20.68 -31.32 20.21
CA VAL A 554 -21.96 -31.04 20.88
C VAL A 554 -22.83 -30.15 19.98
N LEU A 555 -22.31 -29.06 19.44
CA LEU A 555 -23.06 -28.17 18.53
C LEU A 555 -23.57 -28.93 17.29
N LEU A 556 -22.72 -29.75 16.68
CA LEU A 556 -23.09 -30.53 15.49
C LEU A 556 -24.12 -31.62 15.80
N SER A 557 -24.15 -32.18 17.02
CA SER A 557 -25.13 -33.21 17.41
C SER A 557 -26.56 -32.71 17.33
N TYR A 558 -26.83 -31.45 17.65
CA TYR A 558 -28.13 -30.81 17.50
C TYR A 558 -28.59 -30.71 16.03
N VAL A 559 -27.65 -30.50 15.13
CA VAL A 559 -27.96 -30.47 13.68
C VAL A 559 -28.31 -31.86 13.16
N VAL A 560 -27.57 -32.88 13.58
CA VAL A 560 -27.83 -34.28 13.21
C VAL A 560 -29.18 -34.74 13.75
N ALA A 561 -29.47 -34.47 15.02
CA ALA A 561 -30.76 -34.81 15.62
C ALA A 561 -31.95 -34.21 14.86
N ASN A 562 -31.85 -32.93 14.45
CA ASN A 562 -32.88 -32.25 13.68
C ASN A 562 -33.06 -32.75 12.23
N ARG A 563 -32.07 -33.46 11.64
CA ARG A 563 -32.22 -34.13 10.33
C ARG A 563 -33.04 -35.40 10.40
N TYR A 564 -33.08 -36.09 11.52
CA TYR A 564 -33.86 -37.30 11.70
C TYR A 564 -35.36 -37.05 11.98
N ASP A 565 -35.74 -35.84 12.42
CA ASP A 565 -37.13 -35.46 12.72
C ASP A 565 -37.93 -35.00 11.49
N GLY A 566 -37.51 -35.35 10.30
CA GLY A 566 -38.32 -35.28 9.08
C GLY A 566 -38.39 -33.93 8.37
N GLY A 567 -37.35 -33.54 7.77
CA GLY A 567 -37.29 -32.50 6.73
C GLY A 567 -36.63 -33.07 5.48
N ASN A 568 -37.47 -33.33 4.46
CA ASN A 568 -37.05 -33.74 3.13
C ASN A 568 -36.20 -32.63 2.47
N TRP A 569 -34.90 -32.73 2.62
CA TRP A 569 -33.95 -31.93 1.84
C TRP A 569 -33.87 -32.59 0.46
N GLY A 570 -34.38 -31.88 -0.54
CA GLY A 570 -34.51 -32.37 -1.90
C GLY A 570 -33.21 -33.02 -2.40
N ASN A 571 -33.40 -34.23 -2.90
CA ASN A 571 -32.47 -34.92 -3.78
C ASN A 571 -32.21 -34.06 -5.02
N ASN A 572 -31.24 -33.18 -4.96
CA ASN A 572 -30.54 -32.73 -6.15
C ASN A 572 -29.50 -33.79 -6.47
N LYS A 573 -29.84 -34.72 -7.32
CA LYS A 573 -28.91 -35.52 -8.08
C LYS A 573 -28.02 -34.55 -8.83
N GLU A 574 -26.79 -34.42 -8.35
CA GLU A 574 -25.72 -33.91 -9.17
C GLU A 574 -25.61 -34.81 -10.40
N LYS A 575 -25.99 -34.28 -11.55
CA LYS A 575 -25.52 -34.82 -12.83
C LYS A 575 -24.05 -34.55 -12.88
N GLU A 576 -23.28 -35.63 -12.84
CA GLU A 576 -21.91 -35.66 -13.34
C GLU A 576 -21.93 -35.23 -14.81
N ASP A 577 -21.49 -34.02 -15.07
CA ASP A 577 -20.96 -33.67 -16.38
C ASP A 577 -19.46 -33.88 -16.33
N GLU A 578 -19.03 -35.12 -16.60
CA GLU A 578 -17.78 -35.40 -17.27
C GLU A 578 -17.90 -34.82 -18.69
N ALA A 579 -16.97 -33.90 -19.06
CA ALA A 579 -16.24 -33.94 -20.33
C ALA A 579 -15.56 -32.60 -20.65
N HIS A 580 -14.29 -32.73 -20.85
CA HIS A 580 -13.30 -31.94 -21.60
C HIS A 580 -12.74 -30.69 -20.94
#